data_04ba404d491aba9a0b7b1779d8baa105
#
_entry.id   04ba404d491aba9a0b7b1779d8baa105
#
_cell.length_a   1.000
_cell.length_b   1.000
_cell.length_c   1.000
_cell.angle_alpha   90.00
_cell.angle_beta   90.00
_cell.angle_gamma   90.00
#
_symmetry.space_group_name_H-M   'P 1'
#
loop_
_entity.id
_entity.type
_entity.pdbx_description
1 polymer ?
#
loop_
_entity_poly.entity_id
_entity_poly.type
_entity_poly.pdbx_seq_one_letter_code
_entity_poly.pdbx_strand_id
1 'polypeptide(L)'
;MMNYKKSFLILACSFMLLQTHAQSKVTEINQLSDNHSLARITPHQRYLLVPIEEKEDYAALKVIVDNRIVKTFNAKIAVDHIDYFVPVALDSYQGKQVLLDITFPNNRRSTGAIKDFVAWKELKTSDSFDTTNREKYRPVYHHTPLWGWMNDPNGMFYKDGVWHLYFQHNPYGSQWENMTWGHATSKDLVHWTFEGDAIRPDALGTIFSGSAVVDKNNTAGFGNGAVVAMYTSAGASQMQSIAYSTDNGKTFTKHANNPVLTADIPDFRDPHMFWNEDIKAWNLILAAGQEMNIYSSKDLKHWTLESSFGHGYGNHDGVWECPDLMKLPVNGTGKEKWLLICNINPGGPFGGSATQYFVGSFDGHKFTCESKPETTKWMDYGKDHYATVTFDNAPDNRHVAIAWMSNWQYANQVPTMQFRSANSVPRNLGLFTDGGETYVSVVPSKELLALRGAKTGKPTEACELVINIKSQSKPTVITLSNDKHEQVVMTYNPKERTFSMDRAQSGNTAFSDMFKATTVAPTHGTISQLRVFIDKCSIEAFDATGKMAMTNLVFPTNPYDKLTVKGTARTVIYTLK
;
A
#
# COMPACT_ATOMS: atom_id res chain seq x y z
N MET A 1 10.12 -76.05 -27.49
CA MET A 1 11.34 -75.23 -27.50
C MET A 1 10.88 -73.79 -27.21
N MET A 2 10.97 -73.36 -25.97
CA MET A 2 10.55 -72.03 -25.53
C MET A 2 11.79 -71.15 -25.32
N ASN A 3 11.89 -70.05 -26.10
CA ASN A 3 12.97 -69.08 -25.96
C ASN A 3 12.56 -67.99 -24.99
N TYR A 4 13.21 -67.92 -23.85
CA TYR A 4 13.11 -66.83 -22.92
C TYR A 4 14.09 -65.69 -23.31
N LYS A 5 13.57 -64.48 -23.68
CA LYS A 5 14.35 -63.28 -23.80
C LYS A 5 14.33 -62.57 -22.43
N LYS A 6 15.49 -62.50 -21.79
CA LYS A 6 15.71 -61.70 -20.59
C LYS A 6 15.88 -60.20 -21.00
N SER A 7 14.94 -59.35 -20.59
CA SER A 7 15.09 -57.89 -20.69
C SER A 7 15.82 -57.41 -19.45
N PHE A 8 17.00 -56.83 -19.64
CA PHE A 8 17.72 -56.09 -18.58
C PHE A 8 17.14 -54.68 -18.50
N LEU A 9 16.52 -54.35 -17.37
CA LEU A 9 16.11 -53.00 -17.01
C LEU A 9 17.31 -52.31 -16.35
N ILE A 10 17.95 -51.37 -17.05
CA ILE A 10 18.98 -50.49 -16.45
C ILE A 10 18.26 -49.36 -15.73
N LEU A 11 18.25 -49.42 -14.40
CA LEU A 11 17.78 -48.34 -13.54
C LEU A 11 18.90 -47.29 -13.42
N ALA A 12 18.81 -46.21 -14.19
CA ALA A 12 19.70 -45.06 -14.05
C ALA A 12 19.25 -44.24 -12.83
N CYS A 13 19.86 -44.48 -11.68
CA CYS A 13 19.75 -43.57 -10.54
C CYS A 13 20.54 -42.31 -10.84
N SER A 14 19.85 -41.24 -11.24
CA SER A 14 20.42 -39.90 -11.28
C SER A 14 20.54 -39.39 -9.82
N PHE A 15 21.73 -39.53 -9.27
CA PHE A 15 22.08 -38.80 -8.04
C PHE A 15 22.18 -37.32 -8.39
N MET A 16 21.11 -36.55 -8.12
CA MET A 16 21.25 -35.09 -7.96
C MET A 16 22.05 -34.86 -6.69
N LEU A 17 23.33 -34.57 -6.82
CA LEU A 17 24.14 -33.97 -5.78
C LEU A 17 23.58 -32.58 -5.51
N LEU A 18 22.71 -32.48 -4.51
CA LEU A 18 22.42 -31.21 -3.85
C LEU A 18 23.74 -30.78 -3.17
N GLN A 19 24.51 -29.94 -3.84
CA GLN A 19 25.59 -29.22 -3.20
C GLN A 19 24.94 -28.24 -2.19
N THR A 20 24.80 -28.65 -0.95
CA THR A 20 24.52 -27.74 0.15
C THR A 20 25.78 -26.89 0.35
N HIS A 21 25.78 -25.70 -0.25
CA HIS A 21 26.82 -24.73 0.06
C HIS A 21 26.69 -24.37 1.54
N ALA A 22 27.76 -24.54 2.30
CA ALA A 22 27.81 -24.12 3.68
C ALA A 22 27.48 -22.62 3.75
N GLN A 23 26.65 -22.21 4.71
CA GLN A 23 26.33 -20.80 4.94
C GLN A 23 27.63 -20.00 5.09
N SER A 24 27.82 -18.99 4.24
CA SER A 24 28.96 -18.08 4.39
C SER A 24 28.66 -17.17 5.59
N LYS A 25 29.50 -17.26 6.61
CA LYS A 25 29.46 -16.32 7.73
C LYS A 25 30.32 -15.11 7.42
N VAL A 26 30.09 -14.03 8.13
CA VAL A 26 30.99 -12.88 8.13
C VAL A 26 32.37 -13.35 8.56
N THR A 27 33.38 -13.11 7.72
CA THR A 27 34.75 -13.63 7.95
C THR A 27 35.57 -12.70 8.83
N GLU A 28 35.23 -11.41 8.84
CA GLU A 28 36.02 -10.41 9.55
C GLU A 28 35.15 -9.18 9.86
N ILE A 29 35.21 -8.68 11.07
CA ILE A 29 34.57 -7.43 11.51
C ILE A 29 35.64 -6.53 12.07
N ASN A 30 35.84 -5.37 11.44
CA ASN A 30 36.78 -4.35 11.85
C ASN A 30 36.03 -3.13 12.35
N GLN A 31 36.09 -2.86 13.65
CA GLN A 31 35.65 -1.60 14.21
C GLN A 31 36.65 -0.51 13.89
N LEU A 32 36.24 0.51 13.13
CA LEU A 32 37.09 1.63 12.71
C LEU A 32 37.03 2.81 13.70
N SER A 33 35.88 2.98 14.35
CA SER A 33 35.65 3.99 15.39
C SER A 33 34.50 3.53 16.32
N ASP A 34 34.09 4.38 17.26
CA ASP A 34 33.01 4.08 18.21
C ASP A 34 31.62 3.94 17.52
N ASN A 35 31.49 4.42 16.28
CA ASN A 35 30.26 4.38 15.52
C ASN A 35 30.41 3.78 14.11
N HIS A 36 31.58 3.24 13.74
CA HIS A 36 31.83 2.78 12.38
C HIS A 36 32.50 1.40 12.35
N SER A 37 31.94 0.51 11.57
CA SER A 37 32.46 -0.86 11.36
C SER A 37 32.42 -1.25 9.89
N LEU A 38 33.41 -2.09 9.52
CA LEU A 38 33.43 -2.82 8.25
C LEU A 38 33.26 -4.30 8.52
N ALA A 39 32.30 -4.93 7.83
CA ALA A 39 32.15 -6.38 7.83
C ALA A 39 32.50 -6.92 6.43
N ARG A 40 33.29 -8.00 6.39
CA ARG A 40 33.72 -8.64 5.14
C ARG A 40 33.05 -10.00 4.98
N ILE A 41 32.49 -10.25 3.80
CA ILE A 41 31.84 -11.52 3.47
C ILE A 41 32.11 -11.88 2.01
N THR A 42 32.22 -13.18 1.71
CA THR A 42 32.22 -13.69 0.33
C THR A 42 30.95 -14.54 0.17
N PRO A 43 29.87 -13.97 -0.38
CA PRO A 43 28.60 -14.68 -0.49
C PRO A 43 28.69 -15.75 -1.60
N HIS A 44 28.15 -16.93 -1.29
CA HIS A 44 27.89 -18.00 -2.25
C HIS A 44 26.39 -18.23 -2.46
N GLN A 45 25.56 -17.52 -1.69
CA GLN A 45 24.09 -17.61 -1.68
C GLN A 45 23.46 -16.29 -2.10
N ARG A 46 22.16 -16.33 -2.36
CA ARG A 46 21.40 -15.21 -2.95
C ARG A 46 21.27 -14.01 -2.04
N TYR A 47 21.07 -14.23 -0.74
CA TYR A 47 20.75 -13.18 0.21
C TYR A 47 21.80 -13.09 1.31
N LEU A 48 22.05 -11.87 1.76
CA LEU A 48 22.56 -11.59 3.09
C LEU A 48 21.34 -11.35 3.99
N LEU A 49 21.23 -12.12 5.07
CA LEU A 49 20.21 -11.94 6.09
C LEU A 49 20.75 -11.01 7.16
N VAL A 50 20.17 -9.81 7.22
CA VAL A 50 20.55 -8.76 8.19
C VAL A 50 19.63 -8.86 9.39
N PRO A 51 20.16 -9.10 10.61
CA PRO A 51 19.35 -9.17 11.83
C PRO A 51 18.96 -7.79 12.32
N ILE A 52 17.69 -7.61 12.62
CA ILE A 52 17.04 -6.34 12.99
C ILE A 52 16.56 -6.38 14.44
N GLU A 53 16.74 -5.26 15.14
CA GLU A 53 16.12 -4.96 16.42
C GLU A 53 15.31 -3.65 16.31
N GLU A 54 14.00 -3.75 16.38
CA GLU A 54 13.06 -2.64 16.10
C GLU A 54 13.24 -1.40 17.00
N LYS A 55 13.77 -1.60 18.20
CA LYS A 55 13.98 -0.50 19.15
C LYS A 55 15.22 0.33 18.85
N GLU A 56 16.15 -0.21 18.07
CA GLU A 56 17.41 0.45 17.79
C GLU A 56 17.26 1.62 16.81
N ASP A 57 18.32 2.43 16.76
CA ASP A 57 18.41 3.53 15.81
C ASP A 57 18.86 3.00 14.45
N TYR A 58 18.54 3.73 13.39
CA TYR A 58 18.97 3.41 12.04
C TYR A 58 20.49 3.59 11.89
N ALA A 59 21.18 2.56 11.47
CA ALA A 59 22.53 2.64 10.93
C ALA A 59 22.47 2.80 9.41
N ALA A 60 23.40 3.57 8.84
CA ALA A 60 23.59 3.67 7.40
C ALA A 60 24.50 2.55 6.92
N LEU A 61 24.04 1.77 5.94
CA LEU A 61 24.78 0.67 5.35
C LEU A 61 25.11 0.94 3.88
N LYS A 62 26.36 0.63 3.50
CA LYS A 62 26.80 0.59 2.12
C LYS A 62 27.30 -0.81 1.81
N VAL A 63 26.83 -1.37 0.72
CA VAL A 63 27.36 -2.62 0.14
C VAL A 63 28.38 -2.21 -0.90
N ILE A 64 29.64 -2.64 -0.72
CA ILE A 64 30.76 -2.29 -1.59
C ILE A 64 31.30 -3.56 -2.24
N VAL A 65 31.39 -3.57 -3.56
CA VAL A 65 31.94 -4.66 -4.38
C VAL A 65 32.88 -4.08 -5.42
N ASP A 66 34.05 -4.66 -5.60
CA ASP A 66 35.07 -4.17 -6.55
C ASP A 66 35.35 -2.65 -6.39
N ASN A 67 35.44 -2.17 -5.16
CA ASN A 67 35.63 -0.76 -4.76
C ASN A 67 34.50 0.19 -5.23
N ARG A 68 33.30 -0.32 -5.52
CA ARG A 68 32.13 0.47 -5.89
C ARG A 68 31.00 0.26 -4.91
N ILE A 69 30.35 1.33 -4.50
CA ILE A 69 29.10 1.24 -3.74
C ILE A 69 28.02 0.74 -4.71
N VAL A 70 27.48 -0.44 -4.45
CA VAL A 70 26.47 -1.07 -5.29
C VAL A 70 25.08 -0.98 -4.67
N LYS A 71 25.00 -0.68 -3.36
CA LYS A 71 23.74 -0.50 -2.65
C LYS A 71 23.97 0.38 -1.41
N THR A 72 22.99 1.24 -1.10
CA THR A 72 22.96 2.03 0.14
C THR A 72 21.55 1.91 0.73
N PHE A 73 21.46 1.71 2.02
CA PHE A 73 20.18 1.66 2.75
C PHE A 73 20.41 1.89 4.25
N ASN A 74 19.34 2.19 4.97
CA ASN A 74 19.34 2.29 6.42
C ASN A 74 18.68 1.06 7.04
N ALA A 75 19.23 0.53 8.14
CA ALA A 75 18.64 -0.59 8.87
C ALA A 75 18.92 -0.48 10.37
N LYS A 76 18.02 -1.04 11.18
CA LYS A 76 18.14 -1.09 12.64
C LYS A 76 18.86 -2.35 13.05
N ILE A 77 20.19 -2.32 12.98
CA ILE A 77 21.04 -3.49 13.25
C ILE A 77 20.88 -3.96 14.69
N ALA A 78 20.66 -5.26 14.87
CA ALA A 78 20.44 -5.87 16.17
C ALA A 78 21.67 -5.73 17.10
N VAL A 79 21.43 -5.23 18.32
CA VAL A 79 22.43 -4.99 19.36
C VAL A 79 22.37 -6.06 20.43
N ASP A 80 21.23 -6.19 21.12
CA ASP A 80 21.06 -7.09 22.25
C ASP A 80 20.28 -8.37 21.89
N HIS A 81 19.28 -8.25 21.01
CA HIS A 81 18.45 -9.37 20.56
C HIS A 81 17.99 -9.17 19.10
N ILE A 82 17.41 -10.19 18.51
CA ILE A 82 16.94 -10.17 17.13
C ILE A 82 15.44 -10.31 17.14
N ASP A 83 14.75 -9.32 16.59
CA ASP A 83 13.30 -9.37 16.38
C ASP A 83 12.97 -10.13 15.10
N TYR A 84 13.68 -9.85 14.00
CA TYR A 84 13.53 -10.51 12.70
C TYR A 84 14.75 -10.28 11.81
N PHE A 85 14.73 -10.89 10.61
CA PHE A 85 15.75 -10.68 9.58
C PHE A 85 15.14 -9.98 8.37
N VAL A 86 15.98 -9.23 7.64
CA VAL A 86 15.65 -8.71 6.31
C VAL A 86 16.63 -9.22 5.26
N PRO A 87 16.17 -9.54 4.03
CA PRO A 87 17.02 -10.05 2.97
C PRO A 87 17.65 -8.90 2.18
N VAL A 88 18.95 -8.92 2.00
CA VAL A 88 19.67 -8.07 1.05
C VAL A 88 20.12 -8.94 -0.12
N ALA A 89 19.55 -8.71 -1.30
CA ALA A 89 19.90 -9.50 -2.49
C ALA A 89 21.36 -9.27 -2.92
N LEU A 90 22.10 -10.37 -3.07
CA LEU A 90 23.49 -10.42 -3.48
C LEU A 90 23.73 -11.36 -4.68
N ASP A 91 22.68 -11.75 -5.43
CA ASP A 91 22.75 -12.69 -6.56
C ASP A 91 23.85 -12.33 -7.57
N SER A 92 23.99 -11.04 -7.88
CA SER A 92 24.96 -10.52 -8.84
C SER A 92 26.41 -10.51 -8.34
N TYR A 93 26.62 -10.85 -7.06
CA TYR A 93 27.91 -10.72 -6.39
C TYR A 93 28.42 -12.02 -5.76
N GLN A 94 27.82 -13.15 -6.11
CA GLN A 94 28.25 -14.47 -5.64
C GLN A 94 29.72 -14.72 -5.99
N GLY A 95 30.49 -15.22 -5.02
CA GLY A 95 31.92 -15.48 -5.15
C GLY A 95 32.82 -14.24 -5.13
N LYS A 96 32.25 -13.03 -5.10
CA LYS A 96 33.02 -11.79 -4.95
C LYS A 96 33.15 -11.41 -3.48
N GLN A 97 34.22 -10.66 -3.15
CA GLN A 97 34.34 -10.06 -1.84
C GLN A 97 33.36 -8.89 -1.73
N VAL A 98 32.48 -8.93 -0.73
CA VAL A 98 31.55 -7.89 -0.37
C VAL A 98 32.00 -7.26 0.94
N LEU A 99 32.09 -5.94 0.96
CA LEU A 99 32.26 -5.16 2.18
C LEU A 99 30.94 -4.50 2.55
N LEU A 100 30.57 -4.64 3.82
CA LEU A 100 29.48 -3.87 4.43
C LEU A 100 30.13 -2.76 5.24
N ASP A 101 29.95 -1.54 4.80
CA ASP A 101 30.34 -0.33 5.51
C ASP A 101 29.15 0.14 6.32
N ILE A 102 29.25 0.11 7.64
CA ILE A 102 28.13 0.34 8.57
C ILE A 102 28.47 1.49 9.49
N THR A 103 27.71 2.59 9.39
CA THR A 103 27.86 3.77 10.23
C THR A 103 26.64 3.93 11.12
N PHE A 104 26.86 3.87 12.43
CA PHE A 104 25.83 4.10 13.44
C PHE A 104 25.74 5.59 13.82
N PRO A 105 24.58 6.08 14.30
CA PRO A 105 24.48 7.45 14.79
C PRO A 105 25.39 7.69 16.00
N ASN A 106 25.96 8.88 16.11
CA ASN A 106 26.85 9.24 17.21
C ASN A 106 26.16 9.23 18.59
N ASN A 107 24.87 9.51 18.60
CA ASN A 107 24.01 9.56 19.78
C ASN A 107 23.05 8.37 19.87
N ARG A 108 23.48 7.20 19.41
CA ARG A 108 22.67 5.99 19.46
C ARG A 108 22.21 5.65 20.89
N ARG A 109 21.05 5.02 21.00
CA ARG A 109 20.44 4.62 22.30
C ARG A 109 21.26 3.57 23.03
N SER A 110 21.78 2.60 22.30
CA SER A 110 22.60 1.52 22.86
C SER A 110 24.01 1.98 23.16
N THR A 111 24.53 1.61 24.32
CA THR A 111 25.81 2.06 24.89
C THR A 111 26.94 1.06 24.74
N GLY A 112 26.72 -0.13 24.19
CA GLY A 112 27.73 -1.18 24.05
C GLY A 112 28.77 -0.88 22.97
N ALA A 113 29.93 -1.56 23.03
CA ALA A 113 30.89 -1.52 21.94
C ALA A 113 30.32 -2.26 20.71
N ILE A 114 30.47 -1.68 19.52
CA ILE A 114 29.92 -2.24 18.29
C ILE A 114 30.33 -3.71 18.07
N LYS A 115 31.60 -4.06 18.40
CA LYS A 115 32.13 -5.42 18.27
C LYS A 115 31.33 -6.48 19.05
N ASP A 116 30.58 -6.08 20.08
CA ASP A 116 29.84 -6.97 20.97
C ASP A 116 28.37 -7.19 20.54
N PHE A 117 27.91 -6.50 19.50
CA PHE A 117 26.53 -6.60 19.02
C PHE A 117 26.20 -8.02 18.55
N VAL A 118 25.01 -8.51 18.93
CA VAL A 118 24.50 -9.84 18.56
C VAL A 118 24.44 -10.05 17.06
N ALA A 119 24.23 -8.97 16.29
CA ALA A 119 24.16 -8.99 14.86
C ALA A 119 25.35 -9.71 14.20
N TRP A 120 26.55 -9.55 14.70
CA TRP A 120 27.73 -10.13 14.06
C TRP A 120 27.79 -11.66 14.13
N LYS A 121 27.17 -12.26 15.13
CA LYS A 121 27.10 -13.72 15.30
C LYS A 121 26.07 -14.33 14.35
N GLU A 122 25.07 -13.56 13.97
CA GLU A 122 23.90 -14.01 13.23
C GLU A 122 23.81 -13.48 11.80
N LEU A 123 24.66 -12.50 11.43
CA LEU A 123 24.79 -12.02 10.05
C LEU A 123 25.29 -13.17 9.16
N LYS A 124 24.49 -13.64 8.23
CA LYS A 124 24.75 -14.84 7.43
C LYS A 124 24.14 -14.76 6.04
N THR A 125 24.63 -15.60 5.13
CA THR A 125 24.02 -15.75 3.81
C THR A 125 23.03 -16.91 3.76
N SER A 126 22.06 -16.85 2.83
CA SER A 126 21.05 -17.88 2.59
C SER A 126 20.57 -17.84 1.14
N ASP A 127 20.21 -19.00 0.58
CA ASP A 127 19.52 -19.08 -0.72
C ASP A 127 18.03 -18.82 -0.63
N SER A 128 17.48 -18.84 0.57
CA SER A 128 16.07 -18.58 0.85
C SER A 128 15.89 -17.59 1.99
N PHE A 129 14.76 -16.93 1.96
CA PHE A 129 14.24 -16.10 3.03
C PHE A 129 12.85 -16.58 3.39
N ASP A 130 12.54 -16.68 4.68
CA ASP A 130 11.22 -17.09 5.12
C ASP A 130 10.19 -15.99 4.84
N THR A 131 9.38 -16.19 3.81
CA THR A 131 8.28 -15.30 3.41
C THR A 131 6.93 -15.76 3.95
N THR A 132 6.89 -16.84 4.73
CA THR A 132 5.61 -17.40 5.22
C THR A 132 5.01 -16.61 6.36
N ASN A 133 5.76 -15.70 6.92
CA ASN A 133 5.42 -14.81 8.04
C ASN A 133 4.05 -15.07 8.67
N ARG A 134 4.07 -15.70 9.87
CA ARG A 134 2.87 -16.15 10.58
C ARG A 134 2.47 -15.21 11.72
N GLU A 135 2.82 -13.94 11.63
CA GLU A 135 2.40 -12.99 12.64
C GLU A 135 0.89 -13.00 12.83
N LYS A 136 0.50 -12.88 14.08
CA LYS A 136 -0.89 -12.94 14.54
C LYS A 136 -1.84 -12.10 13.71
N TYR A 137 -1.43 -10.87 13.38
CA TYR A 137 -2.26 -9.89 12.71
C TYR A 137 -2.06 -9.83 11.18
N ARG A 138 -1.30 -10.77 10.60
CA ARG A 138 -1.21 -10.83 9.13
C ARG A 138 -2.59 -11.14 8.54
N PRO A 139 -3.13 -10.25 7.69
CA PRO A 139 -4.42 -10.44 7.03
C PRO A 139 -4.52 -11.76 6.27
N VAL A 140 -5.74 -12.28 6.17
CA VAL A 140 -6.05 -13.49 5.40
C VAL A 140 -6.18 -13.18 3.92
N TYR A 141 -6.85 -12.06 3.59
CA TYR A 141 -7.17 -11.72 2.19
C TYR A 141 -6.76 -10.31 1.75
N HIS A 142 -6.42 -9.41 2.67
CA HIS A 142 -5.89 -8.09 2.25
C HIS A 142 -4.45 -8.23 1.77
N HIS A 143 -4.09 -7.46 0.74
CA HIS A 143 -2.71 -7.37 0.29
C HIS A 143 -1.82 -6.74 1.37
N THR A 144 -0.68 -7.40 1.64
CA THR A 144 0.37 -6.93 2.55
C THR A 144 1.74 -7.15 1.91
N PRO A 145 2.79 -6.41 2.30
CA PRO A 145 4.15 -6.79 1.90
C PRO A 145 4.48 -8.15 2.53
N LEU A 146 5.28 -8.97 1.86
CA LEU A 146 5.75 -10.24 2.46
C LEU A 146 6.60 -9.99 3.71
N TRP A 147 7.36 -8.91 3.72
CA TRP A 147 8.12 -8.38 4.85
C TRP A 147 8.30 -6.88 4.69
N GLY A 148 8.70 -6.22 5.76
CA GLY A 148 9.00 -4.80 5.76
C GLY A 148 7.77 -3.90 5.85
N TRP A 149 7.97 -2.64 5.58
CA TRP A 149 6.96 -1.59 5.60
C TRP A 149 6.28 -1.43 4.25
N MET A 150 5.00 -1.09 4.26
CA MET A 150 4.24 -0.63 3.10
C MET A 150 3.41 0.61 3.46
N ASN A 151 3.33 1.59 2.55
CA ASN A 151 2.32 2.64 2.60
C ASN A 151 1.61 2.78 1.24
N ASP A 152 1.70 3.91 0.55
CA ASP A 152 0.88 4.27 -0.60
C ASP A 152 0.87 3.22 -1.72
N PRO A 153 -0.29 2.87 -2.28
CA PRO A 153 -0.36 2.18 -3.56
C PRO A 153 0.15 3.11 -4.67
N ASN A 154 0.93 2.57 -5.60
CA ASN A 154 1.60 3.30 -6.66
C ASN A 154 1.47 2.60 -7.99
N GLY A 155 1.64 3.34 -9.08
CA GLY A 155 1.87 2.79 -10.41
C GLY A 155 0.86 1.73 -10.85
N MET A 156 -0.39 1.82 -10.41
CA MET A 156 -1.38 0.77 -10.62
C MET A 156 -1.94 0.79 -12.03
N PHE A 157 -1.94 -0.36 -12.70
CA PHE A 157 -2.56 -0.54 -14.03
C PHE A 157 -3.03 -1.97 -14.26
N TYR A 158 -3.91 -2.13 -15.25
CA TYR A 158 -4.32 -3.43 -15.77
C TYR A 158 -3.80 -3.61 -17.19
N LYS A 159 -3.16 -4.74 -17.46
CA LYS A 159 -2.66 -5.08 -18.80
C LYS A 159 -2.65 -6.60 -19.03
N ASP A 160 -3.11 -7.02 -20.19
CA ASP A 160 -3.06 -8.42 -20.66
C ASP A 160 -3.63 -9.44 -19.65
N GLY A 161 -4.74 -9.09 -18.97
CA GLY A 161 -5.39 -9.96 -17.99
C GLY A 161 -4.77 -9.94 -16.60
N VAL A 162 -3.83 -9.03 -16.33
CA VAL A 162 -3.11 -8.93 -15.07
C VAL A 162 -3.26 -7.53 -14.48
N TRP A 163 -3.61 -7.48 -13.20
CA TRP A 163 -3.57 -6.29 -12.37
C TRP A 163 -2.18 -6.14 -11.79
N HIS A 164 -1.59 -4.97 -11.91
CA HIS A 164 -0.30 -4.60 -11.35
C HIS A 164 -0.48 -3.57 -10.25
N LEU A 165 0.03 -3.85 -9.08
CA LEU A 165 0.04 -2.98 -7.91
C LEU A 165 1.49 -2.78 -7.48
N TYR A 166 1.98 -1.55 -7.60
CA TYR A 166 3.21 -1.16 -6.92
C TYR A 166 2.84 -0.44 -5.63
N PHE A 167 3.79 -0.35 -4.73
CA PHE A 167 3.55 0.28 -3.42
C PHE A 167 4.86 0.80 -2.82
N GLN A 168 4.74 1.82 -1.99
CA GLN A 168 5.86 2.30 -1.20
C GLN A 168 6.33 1.19 -0.27
N HIS A 169 7.58 0.78 -0.39
CA HIS A 169 8.15 -0.36 0.32
C HIS A 169 9.48 0.01 0.99
N ASN A 170 9.63 -0.34 2.27
CA ASN A 170 10.94 -0.44 2.90
C ASN A 170 11.32 -1.92 3.02
N PRO A 171 12.21 -2.45 2.18
CA PRO A 171 12.61 -3.87 2.23
C PRO A 171 13.61 -4.18 3.35
N TYR A 172 14.07 -3.17 4.11
CA TYR A 172 15.12 -3.32 5.13
C TYR A 172 14.65 -3.06 6.56
N GLY A 173 13.35 -2.96 6.76
CA GLY A 173 12.73 -2.78 8.07
C GLY A 173 11.24 -2.54 7.99
N SER A 174 10.55 -2.63 9.11
CA SER A 174 9.10 -2.49 9.20
C SER A 174 8.63 -1.09 9.65
N GLN A 175 9.48 -0.09 9.49
CA GLN A 175 9.13 1.32 9.66
C GLN A 175 9.40 2.09 8.37
N TRP A 176 8.78 3.27 8.23
CA TRP A 176 8.96 4.11 7.06
C TRP A 176 10.42 4.54 6.90
N GLU A 177 11.06 4.11 5.83
CA GLU A 177 12.45 4.42 5.45
C GLU A 177 12.72 3.82 4.06
N ASN A 178 13.83 4.14 3.39
CA ASN A 178 14.35 3.49 2.16
C ASN A 178 13.34 3.36 1.01
N MET A 179 12.46 4.33 0.81
CA MET A 179 11.33 4.20 -0.11
C MET A 179 11.74 3.70 -1.49
N THR A 180 11.11 2.60 -1.86
CA THR A 180 11.30 1.80 -3.06
C THR A 180 9.92 1.40 -3.55
N TRP A 181 9.70 1.18 -4.85
CA TRP A 181 8.45 0.57 -5.31
C TRP A 181 8.56 -0.95 -5.23
N GLY A 182 7.87 -1.55 -4.26
CA GLY A 182 7.55 -2.98 -4.28
C GLY A 182 6.50 -3.26 -5.36
N HIS A 183 6.43 -4.50 -5.86
CA HIS A 183 5.52 -4.91 -6.95
C HIS A 183 4.77 -6.17 -6.59
N ALA A 184 3.47 -6.16 -6.81
CA ALA A 184 2.61 -7.33 -6.72
C ALA A 184 1.70 -7.42 -7.95
N THR A 185 1.34 -8.65 -8.34
CA THR A 185 0.44 -8.93 -9.46
C THR A 185 -0.75 -9.76 -9.03
N SER A 186 -1.89 -9.58 -9.72
CA SER A 186 -3.09 -10.39 -9.51
C SER A 186 -3.83 -10.62 -10.83
N LYS A 187 -4.43 -11.80 -10.97
CA LYS A 187 -5.35 -12.10 -12.09
C LYS A 187 -6.79 -11.77 -11.78
N ASP A 188 -7.11 -11.62 -10.50
CA ASP A 188 -8.48 -11.48 -10.02
C ASP A 188 -8.68 -10.34 -9.00
N LEU A 189 -7.69 -9.46 -8.85
CA LEU A 189 -7.71 -8.27 -8.00
C LEU A 189 -7.75 -8.55 -6.47
N VAL A 190 -7.80 -9.80 -6.06
CA VAL A 190 -7.91 -10.19 -4.63
C VAL A 190 -6.83 -11.17 -4.17
N HIS A 191 -6.27 -11.97 -5.07
CA HIS A 191 -5.13 -12.83 -4.76
C HIS A 191 -3.86 -12.25 -5.38
N TRP A 192 -2.96 -11.78 -4.55
CA TRP A 192 -1.75 -11.07 -4.96
C TRP A 192 -0.50 -11.92 -4.80
N THR A 193 0.38 -11.83 -5.79
CA THR A 193 1.71 -12.44 -5.78
C THR A 193 2.76 -11.33 -5.75
N PHE A 194 3.68 -11.38 -4.79
CA PHE A 194 4.80 -10.43 -4.73
C PHE A 194 5.85 -10.79 -5.78
N GLU A 195 6.24 -9.80 -6.58
CA GLU A 195 7.19 -9.95 -7.70
C GLU A 195 8.59 -9.40 -7.38
N GLY A 196 8.76 -8.70 -6.26
CA GLY A 196 10.00 -8.04 -5.86
C GLY A 196 9.92 -6.52 -5.92
N ASP A 197 11.07 -5.85 -5.79
CA ASP A 197 11.17 -4.39 -5.91
C ASP A 197 11.44 -4.00 -7.37
N ALA A 198 10.56 -3.18 -7.95
CA ALA A 198 10.59 -2.81 -9.37
C ALA A 198 11.42 -1.53 -9.64
N ILE A 199 11.27 -0.48 -8.81
CA ILE A 199 11.99 0.78 -8.97
C ILE A 199 12.70 1.11 -7.65
N ARG A 200 14.03 1.17 -7.70
CA ARG A 200 14.89 1.36 -6.52
C ARG A 200 15.53 2.74 -6.51
N PRO A 201 15.92 3.26 -5.33
CA PRO A 201 16.67 4.50 -5.17
C PRO A 201 17.90 4.59 -6.09
N ASP A 202 18.26 5.82 -6.46
CA ASP A 202 19.47 6.16 -7.19
C ASP A 202 20.06 7.49 -6.68
N ALA A 203 20.94 8.12 -7.47
CA ALA A 203 21.56 9.38 -7.10
C ALA A 203 20.59 10.55 -6.95
N LEU A 204 19.37 10.46 -7.53
CA LEU A 204 18.32 11.49 -7.39
C LEU A 204 17.52 11.35 -6.09
N GLY A 205 17.69 10.25 -5.35
CA GLY A 205 17.05 10.02 -4.06
C GLY A 205 16.24 8.72 -3.98
N THR A 206 15.42 8.63 -2.94
CA THR A 206 14.44 7.56 -2.75
C THR A 206 13.25 7.73 -3.69
N ILE A 207 12.49 6.66 -3.87
CA ILE A 207 11.39 6.60 -4.84
C ILE A 207 10.07 6.82 -4.09
N PHE A 208 9.53 8.04 -4.15
CA PHE A 208 8.24 8.37 -3.58
C PHE A 208 7.10 7.99 -4.53
N SER A 209 5.88 8.31 -4.12
CA SER A 209 4.66 7.88 -4.81
C SER A 209 4.54 8.43 -6.22
N GLY A 210 3.70 7.79 -7.00
CA GLY A 210 3.39 8.14 -8.37
C GLY A 210 2.47 7.13 -9.05
N SER A 211 2.34 7.25 -10.36
CA SER A 211 1.42 6.46 -11.18
C SER A 211 2.13 5.76 -12.35
N ALA A 212 1.43 4.87 -13.02
CA ALA A 212 1.87 4.29 -14.29
C ALA A 212 0.71 4.22 -15.27
N VAL A 213 1.04 4.38 -16.55
CA VAL A 213 0.08 4.34 -17.66
C VAL A 213 0.55 3.38 -18.76
N VAL A 214 -0.40 2.80 -19.46
CA VAL A 214 -0.12 1.99 -20.66
C VAL A 214 -0.13 2.90 -21.90
N ASP A 215 1.04 3.19 -22.47
CA ASP A 215 1.17 4.00 -23.69
C ASP A 215 0.83 3.18 -24.94
N LYS A 216 -0.47 3.05 -25.21
CA LYS A 216 -1.00 2.23 -26.32
C LYS A 216 -0.52 2.70 -27.69
N ASN A 217 -0.27 4.02 -27.83
CA ASN A 217 0.03 4.67 -29.10
C ASN A 217 1.52 4.98 -29.28
N ASN A 218 2.38 4.52 -28.34
CA ASN A 218 3.82 4.80 -28.35
C ASN A 218 4.15 6.30 -28.44
N THR A 219 3.41 7.10 -27.72
CA THR A 219 3.61 8.57 -27.71
C THR A 219 4.95 8.96 -27.09
N ALA A 220 5.41 8.18 -26.10
CA ALA A 220 6.71 8.36 -25.47
C ALA A 220 7.89 7.81 -26.29
N GLY A 221 7.63 7.01 -27.31
CA GLY A 221 8.67 6.40 -28.14
C GLY A 221 9.44 5.25 -27.48
N PHE A 222 8.89 4.63 -26.41
CA PHE A 222 9.50 3.50 -25.74
C PHE A 222 9.04 2.11 -26.25
N GLY A 223 8.09 2.08 -27.17
CA GLY A 223 7.49 0.89 -27.76
C GLY A 223 5.96 0.87 -27.59
N ASN A 224 5.26 0.22 -28.52
CA ASN A 224 3.80 0.10 -28.47
C ASN A 224 3.35 -0.65 -27.21
N GLY A 225 2.46 -0.02 -26.44
CA GLY A 225 1.97 -0.60 -25.20
C GLY A 225 3.03 -0.69 -24.09
N ALA A 226 4.11 0.07 -24.18
CA ALA A 226 5.04 0.23 -23.07
C ALA A 226 4.31 0.79 -21.84
N VAL A 227 4.69 0.35 -20.66
CA VAL A 227 4.21 0.93 -19.41
C VAL A 227 5.16 2.05 -19.03
N VAL A 228 4.65 3.26 -18.83
CA VAL A 228 5.44 4.41 -18.39
C VAL A 228 5.03 4.75 -16.96
N ALA A 229 5.96 4.64 -16.03
CA ALA A 229 5.80 5.06 -14.64
C ALA A 229 6.37 6.45 -14.45
N MET A 230 5.66 7.32 -13.72
CA MET A 230 6.18 8.58 -13.20
C MET A 230 6.12 8.53 -11.67
N TYR A 231 7.21 8.92 -11.04
CA TYR A 231 7.39 8.88 -9.59
C TYR A 231 8.18 10.10 -9.13
N THR A 232 8.08 10.40 -7.86
CA THR A 232 8.90 11.46 -7.26
C THR A 232 10.24 10.91 -6.81
N SER A 233 11.32 11.46 -7.34
CA SER A 233 12.68 11.28 -6.80
C SER A 233 12.85 12.22 -5.61
N ALA A 234 12.96 11.67 -4.39
CA ALA A 234 13.06 12.43 -3.15
C ALA A 234 14.50 12.41 -2.62
N GLY A 235 15.27 13.40 -3.01
CA GLY A 235 16.64 13.64 -2.57
C GLY A 235 16.78 15.01 -1.91
N ALA A 236 17.66 15.84 -2.42
CA ALA A 236 17.84 17.21 -1.95
C ALA A 236 16.59 18.09 -2.20
N SER A 237 15.82 17.76 -3.22
CA SER A 237 14.49 18.30 -3.52
C SER A 237 13.60 17.18 -4.05
N GLN A 238 12.30 17.45 -4.18
CA GLN A 238 11.34 16.52 -4.77
C GLN A 238 11.15 16.87 -6.24
N MET A 239 11.43 15.90 -7.12
CA MET A 239 11.41 16.06 -8.58
C MET A 239 10.72 14.88 -9.22
N GLN A 240 10.06 15.09 -10.37
CA GLN A 240 9.38 14.00 -11.03
C GLN A 240 10.30 13.33 -12.06
N SER A 241 10.39 12.02 -11.95
CA SER A 241 11.19 11.15 -12.82
C SER A 241 10.31 10.10 -13.49
N ILE A 242 10.73 9.60 -14.65
CA ILE A 242 10.03 8.52 -15.34
C ILE A 242 10.91 7.29 -15.51
N ALA A 243 10.25 6.15 -15.56
CA ALA A 243 10.83 4.88 -15.99
C ALA A 243 9.83 4.17 -16.91
N TYR A 244 10.33 3.30 -17.78
CA TYR A 244 9.48 2.58 -18.72
C TYR A 244 9.77 1.08 -18.70
N SER A 245 8.74 0.31 -19.00
CA SER A 245 8.79 -1.15 -19.10
C SER A 245 8.28 -1.61 -20.46
N THR A 246 9.01 -2.54 -21.09
CA THR A 246 8.61 -3.21 -22.32
C THR A 246 8.26 -4.68 -22.09
N ASP A 247 8.26 -5.13 -20.85
CA ASP A 247 7.99 -6.50 -20.41
C ASP A 247 6.77 -6.61 -19.49
N ASN A 248 5.76 -5.76 -19.74
CA ASN A 248 4.51 -5.71 -19.00
C ASN A 248 4.69 -5.36 -17.51
N GLY A 249 5.57 -4.40 -17.20
CA GLY A 249 5.75 -3.91 -15.83
C GLY A 249 6.60 -4.79 -14.91
N LYS A 250 7.26 -5.84 -15.44
CA LYS A 250 8.14 -6.70 -14.63
C LYS A 250 9.43 -6.00 -14.26
N THR A 251 10.02 -5.31 -15.24
CA THR A 251 11.24 -4.53 -15.03
C THR A 251 11.08 -3.13 -15.61
N PHE A 252 11.75 -2.16 -15.00
CA PHE A 252 11.74 -0.77 -15.44
C PHE A 252 13.14 -0.26 -15.77
N THR A 253 13.24 0.46 -16.88
CA THR A 253 14.42 1.23 -17.24
C THR A 253 14.17 2.71 -16.94
N LYS A 254 14.98 3.29 -16.07
CA LYS A 254 14.89 4.72 -15.77
C LYS A 254 15.30 5.55 -16.99
N HIS A 255 14.56 6.63 -17.24
CA HIS A 255 14.86 7.52 -18.37
C HIS A 255 16.19 8.24 -18.15
N ALA A 256 17.03 8.29 -19.18
CA ALA A 256 18.38 8.85 -19.08
C ALA A 256 18.40 10.35 -18.73
N ASN A 257 17.35 11.08 -19.12
CA ASN A 257 17.21 12.52 -18.91
C ASN A 257 16.33 12.86 -17.69
N ASN A 258 16.26 11.99 -16.69
CA ASN A 258 15.58 12.32 -15.45
C ASN A 258 16.37 13.41 -14.67
N PRO A 259 15.66 14.31 -13.93
CA PRO A 259 14.21 14.41 -13.81
C PRO A 259 13.56 15.08 -15.04
N VAL A 260 12.29 14.73 -15.33
CA VAL A 260 11.52 15.31 -16.44
C VAL A 260 10.66 16.51 -16.02
N LEU A 261 10.43 16.70 -14.73
CA LEU A 261 9.68 17.85 -14.21
C LEU A 261 10.23 18.26 -12.84
N THR A 262 10.53 19.55 -12.70
CA THR A 262 11.05 20.15 -11.46
C THR A 262 10.30 21.45 -11.15
N ALA A 263 10.18 21.78 -9.87
CA ALA A 263 9.71 23.08 -9.41
C ALA A 263 10.33 23.41 -8.05
N ASP A 264 10.47 24.68 -7.74
CA ASP A 264 10.87 25.14 -6.41
C ASP A 264 9.62 25.36 -5.54
N ILE A 265 8.93 24.23 -5.27
CA ILE A 265 7.69 24.17 -4.49
C ILE A 265 7.90 23.13 -3.39
N PRO A 266 7.65 23.46 -2.12
CA PRO A 266 7.63 22.45 -1.05
C PRO A 266 6.58 21.37 -1.31
N ASP A 267 6.89 20.11 -0.94
CA ASP A 267 5.96 18.99 -1.09
C ASP A 267 5.44 18.79 -2.53
N PHE A 268 6.35 18.94 -3.50
CA PHE A 268 6.08 18.77 -4.93
C PHE A 268 6.21 17.30 -5.33
N ARG A 269 5.13 16.51 -5.14
CA ARG A 269 5.18 15.05 -5.23
C ARG A 269 3.89 14.38 -5.68
N ASP A 270 3.96 13.07 -5.90
CA ASP A 270 2.86 12.14 -6.15
C ASP A 270 2.17 12.38 -7.50
N PRO A 271 2.88 12.28 -8.62
CA PRO A 271 2.32 12.51 -9.96
C PRO A 271 1.32 11.42 -10.34
N HIS A 272 0.14 11.81 -10.83
CA HIS A 272 -0.85 10.90 -11.39
C HIS A 272 -1.16 11.27 -12.85
N MET A 273 -0.79 10.39 -13.77
CA MET A 273 -0.96 10.54 -15.21
C MET A 273 -2.20 9.81 -15.71
N PHE A 274 -2.85 10.36 -16.74
CA PHE A 274 -3.91 9.67 -17.48
C PHE A 274 -4.02 10.21 -18.91
N TRP A 275 -4.52 9.37 -19.81
CA TRP A 275 -4.82 9.79 -21.17
C TRP A 275 -6.17 10.51 -21.22
N ASN A 276 -6.22 11.70 -21.79
CA ASN A 276 -7.44 12.47 -21.95
C ASN A 276 -7.89 12.43 -23.42
N GLU A 277 -8.98 11.69 -23.67
CA GLU A 277 -9.53 11.52 -25.01
C GLU A 277 -10.08 12.81 -25.60
N ASP A 278 -10.57 13.74 -24.78
CA ASP A 278 -11.20 14.98 -25.23
C ASP A 278 -10.18 15.93 -25.87
N ILE A 279 -8.94 15.97 -25.36
CA ILE A 279 -7.84 16.82 -25.89
C ILE A 279 -6.76 16.04 -26.63
N LYS A 280 -6.88 14.69 -26.73
CA LYS A 280 -5.88 13.81 -27.35
C LYS A 280 -4.47 14.07 -26.83
N ALA A 281 -4.33 14.10 -25.52
CA ALA A 281 -3.08 14.33 -24.80
C ALA A 281 -3.09 13.61 -23.45
N TRP A 282 -1.92 13.49 -22.86
CA TRP A 282 -1.75 13.11 -21.47
C TRP A 282 -2.02 14.30 -20.57
N ASN A 283 -2.75 14.08 -19.50
CA ASN A 283 -2.79 14.97 -18.35
C ASN A 283 -1.99 14.37 -17.19
N LEU A 284 -1.49 15.24 -16.35
CA LEU A 284 -0.84 14.92 -15.09
C LEU A 284 -1.45 15.82 -14.02
N ILE A 285 -1.90 15.24 -12.92
CA ILE A 285 -2.20 15.95 -11.70
C ILE A 285 -1.14 15.65 -10.65
N LEU A 286 -0.64 16.67 -9.97
CA LEU A 286 0.55 16.60 -9.12
C LEU A 286 0.36 17.47 -7.89
N ALA A 287 0.60 16.94 -6.70
CA ALA A 287 0.55 17.71 -5.46
C ALA A 287 1.68 18.74 -5.42
N ALA A 288 1.33 19.97 -5.04
CA ALA A 288 2.22 21.12 -4.97
C ALA A 288 1.95 21.89 -3.66
N GLY A 289 2.34 21.30 -2.54
CA GLY A 289 2.05 21.81 -1.20
C GLY A 289 0.58 21.60 -0.81
N GLN A 290 -0.24 22.63 -0.90
CA GLN A 290 -1.68 22.60 -0.59
C GLN A 290 -2.55 22.93 -1.81
N GLU A 291 -2.02 22.68 -2.99
CA GLU A 291 -2.72 22.80 -4.26
C GLU A 291 -2.38 21.60 -5.15
N MET A 292 -3.18 21.38 -6.16
CA MET A 292 -2.92 20.41 -7.21
C MET A 292 -2.59 21.14 -8.51
N ASN A 293 -1.38 20.91 -9.02
CA ASN A 293 -0.98 21.40 -10.34
C ASN A 293 -1.43 20.42 -11.42
N ILE A 294 -1.98 20.96 -12.50
CA ILE A 294 -2.45 20.22 -13.67
C ILE A 294 -1.55 20.56 -14.85
N TYR A 295 -1.03 19.52 -15.49
CA TYR A 295 -0.15 19.62 -16.65
C TYR A 295 -0.73 18.86 -17.84
N SER A 296 -0.27 19.20 -19.04
CA SER A 296 -0.49 18.42 -20.26
C SER A 296 0.82 18.03 -20.93
N SER A 297 0.78 16.92 -21.69
CA SER A 297 1.92 16.41 -22.47
C SER A 297 1.45 15.66 -23.71
N LYS A 298 2.24 15.70 -24.77
CA LYS A 298 2.05 14.86 -25.97
C LYS A 298 2.91 13.60 -25.96
N ASP A 299 3.91 13.50 -25.07
CA ASP A 299 4.95 12.48 -25.12
C ASP A 299 5.38 11.92 -23.75
N LEU A 300 4.67 12.25 -22.66
CA LEU A 300 4.99 11.82 -21.29
C LEU A 300 6.35 12.29 -20.75
N LYS A 301 7.11 13.06 -21.53
CA LYS A 301 8.45 13.54 -21.18
C LYS A 301 8.52 15.05 -21.01
N HIS A 302 7.74 15.78 -21.79
CA HIS A 302 7.68 17.23 -21.75
C HIS A 302 6.30 17.66 -21.28
N TRP A 303 6.26 18.40 -20.19
CA TRP A 303 5.04 18.78 -19.49
C TRP A 303 4.85 20.29 -19.47
N THR A 304 3.65 20.75 -19.79
CA THR A 304 3.24 22.16 -19.74
C THR A 304 2.27 22.33 -18.59
N LEU A 305 2.55 23.27 -17.67
CA LEU A 305 1.62 23.67 -16.62
C LEU A 305 0.40 24.37 -17.22
N GLU A 306 -0.78 23.85 -16.97
CA GLU A 306 -2.04 24.38 -17.46
C GLU A 306 -2.74 25.25 -16.43
N SER A 307 -2.86 24.74 -15.19
CA SER A 307 -3.53 25.42 -14.09
C SER A 307 -3.17 24.80 -12.74
N SER A 308 -3.62 25.46 -11.67
CA SER A 308 -3.63 24.90 -10.30
C SER A 308 -5.05 24.91 -9.76
N PHE A 309 -5.35 23.95 -8.87
CA PHE A 309 -6.61 23.86 -8.15
C PHE A 309 -6.34 23.65 -6.66
N GLY A 310 -7.16 24.29 -5.80
CA GLY A 310 -7.16 24.01 -4.36
C GLY A 310 -7.27 25.25 -3.51
N HIS A 311 -6.75 26.38 -3.96
CA HIS A 311 -6.77 27.60 -3.15
C HIS A 311 -8.17 27.93 -2.62
N GLY A 312 -8.33 27.88 -1.29
CA GLY A 312 -9.59 28.15 -0.60
C GLY A 312 -10.65 27.03 -0.66
N TYR A 313 -10.37 25.88 -1.26
CA TYR A 313 -11.29 24.75 -1.37
C TYR A 313 -10.92 23.62 -0.41
N GLY A 314 -11.93 23.09 0.32
CA GLY A 314 -11.78 21.92 1.17
C GLY A 314 -10.97 22.17 2.45
N ASN A 315 -10.32 21.11 2.95
CA ASN A 315 -9.51 21.18 4.16
C ASN A 315 -8.04 21.45 3.82
N HIS A 316 -7.41 22.35 4.58
CA HIS A 316 -6.02 22.78 4.45
C HIS A 316 -5.21 22.62 5.75
N ASP A 317 -5.66 21.78 6.70
CA ASP A 317 -4.97 21.56 7.98
C ASP A 317 -3.70 20.68 7.85
N GLY A 318 -3.35 20.27 6.62
CA GLY A 318 -2.19 19.43 6.35
C GLY A 318 -1.70 19.55 4.90
N VAL A 319 -0.71 18.73 4.57
CA VAL A 319 -0.13 18.65 3.22
C VAL A 319 -1.07 17.84 2.33
N TRP A 320 -1.27 18.30 1.11
CA TRP A 320 -2.01 17.59 0.09
C TRP A 320 -1.09 16.61 -0.65
N GLU A 321 -1.56 15.37 -0.82
CA GLU A 321 -0.78 14.25 -1.35
C GLU A 321 -1.61 13.34 -2.27
N CYS A 322 -0.95 12.49 -3.04
CA CYS A 322 -1.52 11.39 -3.83
C CYS A 322 -2.81 11.78 -4.58
N PRO A 323 -2.77 12.77 -5.49
CA PRO A 323 -3.94 13.14 -6.27
C PRO A 323 -4.33 12.09 -7.30
N ASP A 324 -5.61 12.11 -7.69
CA ASP A 324 -6.12 11.40 -8.86
C ASP A 324 -7.24 12.22 -9.50
N LEU A 325 -7.40 12.13 -10.82
CA LEU A 325 -8.40 12.89 -11.55
C LEU A 325 -9.04 12.02 -12.64
N MET A 326 -10.35 11.79 -12.55
CA MET A 326 -11.05 10.88 -13.43
C MET A 326 -12.47 11.31 -13.74
N LYS A 327 -13.00 10.88 -14.89
CA LYS A 327 -14.38 11.11 -15.32
C LYS A 327 -15.26 9.92 -14.93
N LEU A 328 -16.30 10.16 -14.16
CA LEU A 328 -17.16 9.11 -13.58
C LEU A 328 -18.63 9.30 -13.95
N PRO A 329 -19.39 8.20 -14.14
CA PRO A 329 -20.84 8.28 -14.32
C PRO A 329 -21.53 8.71 -13.02
N VAL A 330 -22.55 9.56 -13.15
CA VAL A 330 -23.48 9.89 -12.07
C VAL A 330 -24.65 8.91 -12.11
N ASN A 331 -24.72 8.04 -11.12
CA ASN A 331 -25.66 6.93 -11.06
C ASN A 331 -27.11 7.35 -11.33
N GLY A 332 -27.77 6.63 -12.25
CA GLY A 332 -29.16 6.83 -12.59
C GLY A 332 -29.47 8.08 -13.45
N THR A 333 -28.48 8.83 -13.90
CA THR A 333 -28.71 10.09 -14.65
C THR A 333 -28.26 10.08 -16.10
N GLY A 334 -27.39 9.16 -16.51
CA GLY A 334 -26.73 9.15 -17.82
C GLY A 334 -25.72 10.29 -18.02
N LYS A 335 -25.42 11.07 -16.98
CA LYS A 335 -24.43 12.15 -16.98
C LYS A 335 -23.11 11.66 -16.40
N GLU A 336 -22.04 12.36 -16.76
CA GLU A 336 -20.71 12.16 -16.20
C GLU A 336 -20.20 13.45 -15.59
N LYS A 337 -19.36 13.34 -14.56
CA LYS A 337 -18.62 14.45 -13.96
C LYS A 337 -17.20 14.00 -13.64
N TRP A 338 -16.35 14.95 -13.37
CA TRP A 338 -14.97 14.70 -12.96
C TRP A 338 -14.87 14.64 -11.45
N LEU A 339 -14.13 13.64 -10.96
CA LEU A 339 -13.74 13.47 -9.56
C LEU A 339 -12.26 13.78 -9.44
N LEU A 340 -11.89 14.70 -8.55
CA LEU A 340 -10.54 14.96 -8.13
C LEU A 340 -10.39 14.41 -6.70
N ILE A 341 -9.52 13.42 -6.52
CA ILE A 341 -9.11 12.87 -5.22
C ILE A 341 -7.94 13.70 -4.69
N CYS A 342 -7.99 14.00 -3.40
CA CYS A 342 -6.94 14.71 -2.67
C CYS A 342 -6.77 14.07 -1.29
N ASN A 343 -5.66 13.42 -1.07
CA ASN A 343 -5.31 12.91 0.25
C ASN A 343 -4.67 14.03 1.07
N ILE A 344 -4.89 14.04 2.38
CA ILE A 344 -4.38 15.09 3.28
C ILE A 344 -3.83 14.49 4.57
N ASN A 345 -2.68 14.99 5.02
CA ASN A 345 -2.08 14.60 6.29
C ASN A 345 -1.26 15.74 6.93
N PRO A 346 -1.57 16.12 8.22
CA PRO A 346 -2.78 15.80 8.96
C PRO A 346 -4.03 16.45 8.35
N GLY A 347 -5.16 16.43 9.02
CA GLY A 347 -6.38 17.13 8.59
C GLY A 347 -7.61 16.23 8.46
N GLY A 348 -7.45 14.92 8.70
CA GLY A 348 -8.56 13.98 8.68
C GLY A 348 -9.64 14.29 9.73
N PRO A 349 -10.90 13.90 9.50
CA PRO A 349 -12.04 14.25 10.36
C PRO A 349 -11.94 13.65 11.77
N PHE A 350 -11.11 12.62 11.94
CA PHE A 350 -10.82 11.97 13.23
C PHE A 350 -9.35 12.08 13.63
N GLY A 351 -8.63 13.03 13.02
CA GLY A 351 -7.21 13.27 13.19
C GLY A 351 -6.33 12.39 12.28
N GLY A 352 -5.16 12.92 11.92
CA GLY A 352 -4.20 12.28 11.05
C GLY A 352 -4.62 12.30 9.58
N SER A 353 -4.39 11.20 8.90
CA SER A 353 -4.55 11.06 7.46
C SER A 353 -6.01 10.83 7.03
N ALA A 354 -6.42 11.36 5.89
CA ALA A 354 -7.73 11.07 5.27
C ALA A 354 -7.73 11.39 3.77
N THR A 355 -8.75 10.92 3.06
CA THR A 355 -8.97 11.17 1.64
C THR A 355 -10.17 12.10 1.46
N GLN A 356 -9.91 13.38 1.13
CA GLN A 356 -10.94 14.30 0.66
C GLN A 356 -11.06 14.24 -0.86
N TYR A 357 -12.16 14.77 -1.41
CA TYR A 357 -12.38 14.81 -2.83
C TYR A 357 -13.23 16.00 -3.28
N PHE A 358 -13.15 16.31 -4.56
CA PHE A 358 -13.90 17.37 -5.21
C PHE A 358 -14.58 16.82 -6.46
N VAL A 359 -15.82 17.27 -6.71
CA VAL A 359 -16.56 16.91 -7.93
C VAL A 359 -16.78 18.16 -8.76
N GLY A 360 -16.65 18.06 -10.08
CA GLY A 360 -16.80 19.20 -10.96
C GLY A 360 -16.71 18.85 -12.42
N SER A 361 -16.21 19.81 -13.19
CA SER A 361 -15.89 19.69 -14.62
C SER A 361 -14.39 19.88 -14.87
N PHE A 362 -13.90 19.25 -15.93
CA PHE A 362 -12.52 19.39 -16.39
C PHE A 362 -12.50 19.44 -17.91
N ASP A 363 -11.87 20.47 -18.48
CA ASP A 363 -11.80 20.72 -19.92
C ASP A 363 -10.48 20.26 -20.56
N GLY A 364 -9.66 19.53 -19.80
CA GLY A 364 -8.31 19.12 -20.22
C GLY A 364 -7.21 20.08 -19.75
N HIS A 365 -7.56 21.26 -19.28
CA HIS A 365 -6.64 22.30 -18.85
C HIS A 365 -6.94 22.77 -17.42
N LYS A 366 -8.23 22.91 -17.06
CA LYS A 366 -8.65 23.45 -15.77
C LYS A 366 -9.76 22.62 -15.15
N PHE A 367 -9.58 22.28 -13.88
CA PHE A 367 -10.65 21.70 -13.04
C PHE A 367 -11.47 22.83 -12.40
N THR A 368 -12.80 22.69 -12.46
CA THR A 368 -13.74 23.62 -11.83
C THR A 368 -14.65 22.84 -10.89
N CYS A 369 -14.48 23.07 -9.59
CA CYS A 369 -15.30 22.42 -8.54
C CYS A 369 -16.73 22.97 -8.56
N GLU A 370 -17.71 22.11 -8.40
CA GLU A 370 -19.14 22.49 -8.33
C GLU A 370 -19.63 22.79 -6.90
N SER A 371 -18.93 22.30 -5.89
CA SER A 371 -19.26 22.56 -4.49
C SER A 371 -18.72 23.91 -4.04
N LYS A 372 -19.30 24.44 -2.98
CA LYS A 372 -18.78 25.66 -2.35
C LYS A 372 -17.38 25.44 -1.78
N PRO A 373 -16.52 26.46 -1.77
CA PRO A 373 -15.13 26.34 -1.29
C PRO A 373 -15.00 25.75 0.11
N GLU A 374 -15.86 26.13 1.04
CA GLU A 374 -15.86 25.67 2.44
C GLU A 374 -16.35 24.22 2.63
N THR A 375 -16.81 23.56 1.56
CA THR A 375 -17.34 22.20 1.64
C THR A 375 -16.21 21.17 1.57
N THR A 376 -16.03 20.40 2.64
CA THR A 376 -15.13 19.24 2.64
C THR A 376 -15.93 17.95 2.55
N LYS A 377 -15.59 17.11 1.59
CA LYS A 377 -16.18 15.78 1.39
C LYS A 377 -15.12 14.71 1.59
N TRP A 378 -15.45 13.66 2.35
CA TRP A 378 -14.55 12.57 2.65
C TRP A 378 -14.99 11.29 1.92
N MET A 379 -14.02 10.57 1.34
CA MET A 379 -14.29 9.33 0.59
C MET A 379 -14.56 8.14 1.51
N ASP A 380 -13.89 8.11 2.64
CA ASP A 380 -14.04 7.11 3.71
C ASP A 380 -14.09 7.82 5.06
N TYR A 381 -14.97 7.39 5.91
CA TYR A 381 -15.19 7.98 7.24
C TYR A 381 -14.59 7.14 8.36
N GLY A 382 -13.73 6.18 8.03
CA GLY A 382 -12.85 5.51 8.98
C GLY A 382 -11.61 6.34 9.25
N LYS A 383 -10.78 5.85 10.17
CA LYS A 383 -9.52 6.51 10.51
C LYS A 383 -8.34 5.96 9.70
N ASP A 384 -8.52 4.81 9.04
CA ASP A 384 -7.42 4.06 8.41
C ASP A 384 -7.64 3.86 6.90
N HIS A 385 -7.80 4.96 6.18
CA HIS A 385 -7.95 4.96 4.73
C HIS A 385 -7.25 6.18 4.12
N TYR A 386 -6.12 5.95 3.46
CA TYR A 386 -5.25 7.02 2.97
C TYR A 386 -4.55 6.68 1.66
N ALA A 387 -4.01 7.70 0.99
CA ALA A 387 -3.28 7.58 -0.28
C ALA A 387 -4.07 6.85 -1.37
N THR A 388 -5.38 7.10 -1.42
CA THR A 388 -6.30 6.46 -2.37
C THR A 388 -6.02 6.91 -3.79
N VAL A 389 -5.76 5.96 -4.67
CA VAL A 389 -5.59 6.17 -6.12
C VAL A 389 -6.18 5.01 -6.91
N THR A 390 -6.35 5.17 -8.22
CA THR A 390 -7.01 4.20 -9.10
C THR A 390 -6.05 3.49 -10.06
N PHE A 391 -6.49 2.35 -10.60
CA PHE A 391 -5.79 1.63 -11.67
C PHE A 391 -6.01 2.28 -13.02
N ASP A 392 -4.93 2.52 -13.76
CA ASP A 392 -5.01 2.85 -15.18
C ASP A 392 -5.49 1.65 -16.00
N ASN A 393 -6.19 1.92 -17.09
CA ASN A 393 -6.62 0.92 -18.07
C ASN A 393 -7.44 -0.25 -17.50
N ALA A 394 -8.16 -0.05 -16.38
CA ALA A 394 -9.03 -1.08 -15.80
C ALA A 394 -10.09 -1.57 -16.81
N PRO A 395 -10.42 -2.87 -16.85
CA PRO A 395 -11.38 -3.41 -17.80
C PRO A 395 -12.81 -2.89 -17.52
N ASP A 396 -13.67 -2.96 -18.52
CA ASP A 396 -15.10 -2.57 -18.46
C ASP A 396 -15.29 -1.06 -18.15
N ASN A 397 -14.32 -0.20 -18.45
CA ASN A 397 -14.32 1.24 -18.14
C ASN A 397 -14.58 1.52 -16.65
N ARG A 398 -14.16 0.64 -15.77
CA ARG A 398 -14.27 0.82 -14.33
C ARG A 398 -13.14 1.67 -13.79
N HIS A 399 -13.42 2.41 -12.75
CA HIS A 399 -12.41 3.04 -11.91
C HIS A 399 -12.32 2.27 -10.61
N VAL A 400 -11.25 1.50 -10.46
CA VAL A 400 -11.00 0.66 -9.28
C VAL A 400 -9.93 1.32 -8.44
N ALA A 401 -10.27 1.64 -7.19
CA ALA A 401 -9.39 2.28 -6.23
C ALA A 401 -8.89 1.29 -5.17
N ILE A 402 -7.69 1.52 -4.70
CA ILE A 402 -7.11 0.90 -3.51
C ILE A 402 -6.48 2.02 -2.67
N ALA A 403 -6.49 1.86 -1.34
CA ALA A 403 -5.90 2.79 -0.39
C ALA A 403 -4.90 2.07 0.53
N TRP A 404 -4.01 2.83 1.15
CA TRP A 404 -3.25 2.39 2.31
C TRP A 404 -4.16 2.34 3.54
N MET A 405 -4.23 1.18 4.18
CA MET A 405 -5.07 0.94 5.35
C MET A 405 -4.25 1.16 6.62
N SER A 406 -4.00 2.42 6.94
CA SER A 406 -3.35 2.87 8.17
C SER A 406 -3.53 4.38 8.35
N ASN A 407 -2.86 4.97 9.37
CA ASN A 407 -2.88 6.39 9.66
C ASN A 407 -1.51 6.84 10.17
N TRP A 408 -0.98 7.94 9.64
CA TRP A 408 0.34 8.47 10.01
C TRP A 408 0.50 8.77 11.51
N GLN A 409 -0.59 8.97 12.25
CA GLN A 409 -0.52 9.22 13.69
C GLN A 409 0.08 8.04 14.47
N TYR A 410 -0.01 6.80 13.95
CA TYR A 410 0.44 5.60 14.67
C TYR A 410 0.98 4.47 13.77
N ALA A 411 1.10 4.69 12.49
CA ALA A 411 1.47 3.64 11.55
C ALA A 411 2.79 2.91 11.91
N ASN A 412 3.79 3.64 12.42
CA ASN A 412 5.05 3.07 12.89
C ASN A 412 4.95 2.31 14.22
N GLN A 413 3.80 2.35 14.90
CA GLN A 413 3.61 1.82 16.26
C GLN A 413 2.62 0.64 16.31
N VAL A 414 1.91 0.35 15.21
CA VAL A 414 0.95 -0.77 15.18
C VAL A 414 1.62 -2.09 15.58
N PRO A 415 0.90 -3.02 16.25
CA PRO A 415 1.49 -4.21 16.87
C PRO A 415 1.77 -5.34 15.86
N THR A 416 2.46 -5.01 14.77
CA THR A 416 3.05 -5.93 13.81
C THR A 416 4.54 -5.64 13.69
N MET A 417 5.36 -6.59 13.30
CA MET A 417 6.80 -6.45 13.35
C MET A 417 7.49 -6.78 12.02
N GLN A 418 7.46 -8.02 11.56
CA GLN A 418 8.16 -8.41 10.35
C GLN A 418 7.52 -7.84 9.07
N PHE A 419 6.25 -7.53 9.10
CA PHE A 419 5.54 -6.75 8.08
C PHE A 419 4.77 -5.61 8.73
N ARG A 420 4.49 -4.56 7.98
CA ARG A 420 3.64 -3.48 8.49
C ARG A 420 2.79 -2.88 7.40
N SER A 421 1.50 -2.75 7.70
CA SER A 421 0.41 -2.25 6.88
C SER A 421 -0.20 -3.25 5.89
N ALA A 422 -1.34 -2.85 5.36
CA ALA A 422 -2.09 -3.55 4.32
C ALA A 422 -2.74 -2.52 3.38
N ASN A 423 -3.18 -2.97 2.21
CA ASN A 423 -4.10 -2.20 1.39
C ASN A 423 -5.56 -2.47 1.79
N SER A 424 -6.44 -1.51 1.56
CA SER A 424 -7.90 -1.70 1.65
C SER A 424 -8.39 -2.74 0.64
N VAL A 425 -9.61 -3.25 0.82
CA VAL A 425 -10.27 -3.98 -0.27
C VAL A 425 -10.39 -3.11 -1.52
N PRO A 426 -10.32 -3.67 -2.75
CA PRO A 426 -10.53 -2.91 -3.97
C PRO A 426 -11.97 -2.41 -4.06
N ARG A 427 -12.15 -1.18 -4.56
CA ARG A 427 -13.43 -0.46 -4.58
C ARG A 427 -13.70 0.11 -5.96
N ASN A 428 -14.90 -0.09 -6.48
CA ASN A 428 -15.36 0.59 -7.68
C ASN A 428 -15.91 1.96 -7.31
N LEU A 429 -15.44 2.99 -8.04
CA LEU A 429 -15.88 4.36 -7.86
C LEU A 429 -16.99 4.73 -8.87
N GLY A 430 -17.90 5.56 -8.45
CA GLY A 430 -18.93 6.22 -9.24
C GLY A 430 -19.37 7.49 -8.54
N LEU A 431 -20.42 8.12 -9.02
CA LEU A 431 -21.00 9.32 -8.40
C LEU A 431 -22.51 9.13 -8.18
N PHE A 432 -23.04 9.81 -7.16
CA PHE A 432 -24.49 9.91 -6.93
C PHE A 432 -24.86 11.33 -6.47
N THR A 433 -26.13 11.69 -6.54
CA THR A 433 -26.64 12.97 -6.06
C THR A 433 -27.52 12.78 -4.82
N ASP A 434 -27.37 13.68 -3.84
CA ASP A 434 -28.24 13.80 -2.68
C ASP A 434 -28.38 15.28 -2.30
N GLY A 435 -29.61 15.76 -2.11
CA GLY A 435 -29.86 17.15 -1.71
C GLY A 435 -29.36 18.21 -2.70
N GLY A 436 -29.16 17.88 -3.97
CA GLY A 436 -28.62 18.78 -4.99
C GLY A 436 -27.09 18.79 -5.11
N GLU A 437 -26.39 18.11 -4.21
CA GLU A 437 -24.94 17.93 -4.23
C GLU A 437 -24.55 16.58 -4.84
N THR A 438 -23.37 16.51 -5.44
CA THR A 438 -22.80 15.26 -5.97
C THR A 438 -21.74 14.71 -5.03
N TYR A 439 -21.82 13.41 -4.80
CA TYR A 439 -20.92 12.65 -3.91
C TYR A 439 -20.30 11.47 -4.64
N VAL A 440 -19.15 11.02 -4.14
CA VAL A 440 -18.52 9.79 -4.62
C VAL A 440 -19.29 8.56 -4.12
N SER A 441 -19.55 7.63 -5.02
CA SER A 441 -20.05 6.29 -4.70
C SER A 441 -18.88 5.33 -4.59
N VAL A 442 -18.80 4.59 -3.48
CA VAL A 442 -17.71 3.66 -3.17
C VAL A 442 -18.31 2.27 -2.91
N VAL A 443 -18.13 1.35 -3.85
CA VAL A 443 -18.69 0.00 -3.77
C VAL A 443 -17.56 -1.03 -3.73
N PRO A 444 -17.54 -1.98 -2.77
CA PRO A 444 -16.58 -3.09 -2.80
C PRO A 444 -16.62 -3.83 -4.14
N SER A 445 -15.46 -4.05 -4.75
CA SER A 445 -15.37 -4.66 -6.07
C SER A 445 -16.00 -6.05 -6.12
N LYS A 446 -16.60 -6.41 -7.26
CA LYS A 446 -17.32 -7.69 -7.45
C LYS A 446 -16.42 -8.91 -7.25
N GLU A 447 -15.14 -8.76 -7.47
CA GLU A 447 -14.11 -9.80 -7.32
C GLU A 447 -14.02 -10.33 -5.88
N LEU A 448 -14.36 -9.52 -4.88
CA LEU A 448 -14.42 -9.94 -3.48
C LEU A 448 -15.44 -11.07 -3.22
N LEU A 449 -16.42 -11.26 -4.12
CA LEU A 449 -17.36 -12.38 -4.02
C LEU A 449 -16.66 -13.74 -4.20
N ALA A 450 -15.54 -13.79 -4.91
CA ALA A 450 -14.75 -15.00 -5.09
C ALA A 450 -14.08 -15.49 -3.79
N LEU A 451 -13.85 -14.58 -2.84
CA LEU A 451 -13.31 -14.93 -1.52
C LEU A 451 -14.32 -15.63 -0.62
N ARG A 452 -15.65 -15.53 -0.92
CA ARG A 452 -16.67 -16.13 -0.08
C ARG A 452 -16.60 -17.65 -0.04
N GLY A 453 -16.41 -18.17 1.15
CA GLY A 453 -16.51 -19.59 1.46
C GLY A 453 -17.88 -19.97 2.01
N ALA A 454 -17.91 -20.84 3.03
CA ALA A 454 -19.15 -21.32 3.63
C ALA A 454 -19.88 -20.23 4.41
N LYS A 455 -21.23 -20.36 4.47
CA LYS A 455 -22.03 -19.62 5.45
C LYS A 455 -21.77 -20.18 6.84
N THR A 456 -21.68 -19.30 7.83
CA THR A 456 -21.46 -19.68 9.22
C THR A 456 -22.47 -19.03 10.15
N GLY A 457 -22.64 -19.60 11.35
CA GLY A 457 -23.52 -19.06 12.38
C GLY A 457 -22.86 -18.02 13.28
N LYS A 458 -21.54 -17.83 13.19
CA LYS A 458 -20.76 -16.88 13.99
C LYS A 458 -19.61 -16.28 13.17
N PRO A 459 -19.11 -15.10 13.54
CA PRO A 459 -17.91 -14.52 12.92
C PRO A 459 -16.69 -15.44 13.04
N THR A 460 -15.77 -15.30 12.10
CA THR A 460 -14.45 -15.93 12.08
C THR A 460 -13.38 -14.85 11.94
N GLU A 461 -12.10 -15.21 12.05
CA GLU A 461 -10.99 -14.25 11.92
C GLU A 461 -10.98 -13.49 10.57
N ALA A 462 -11.57 -14.10 9.53
CA ALA A 462 -11.79 -13.49 8.23
C ALA A 462 -13.21 -13.83 7.75
N CYS A 463 -14.08 -12.83 7.65
CA CYS A 463 -15.46 -13.03 7.23
C CYS A 463 -16.11 -11.77 6.67
N GLU A 464 -17.20 -11.96 5.93
CA GLU A 464 -18.09 -10.89 5.50
C GLU A 464 -19.45 -11.03 6.19
N LEU A 465 -19.90 -9.94 6.81
CA LEU A 465 -21.27 -9.82 7.30
C LEU A 465 -22.11 -9.09 6.26
N VAL A 466 -23.19 -9.71 5.83
CA VAL A 466 -24.24 -9.09 5.01
C VAL A 466 -25.44 -8.87 5.90
N ILE A 467 -25.71 -7.61 6.27
CA ILE A 467 -26.72 -7.22 7.25
C ILE A 467 -27.84 -6.48 6.54
N ASN A 468 -29.00 -7.13 6.39
CA ASN A 468 -30.20 -6.55 5.78
C ASN A 468 -31.02 -5.88 6.87
N ILE A 469 -31.11 -4.55 6.84
CA ILE A 469 -31.82 -3.73 7.82
C ILE A 469 -33.25 -3.52 7.36
N LYS A 470 -34.23 -4.00 8.15
CA LYS A 470 -35.65 -3.95 7.81
C LYS A 470 -36.35 -2.74 8.38
N SER A 471 -35.93 -2.24 9.54
CA SER A 471 -36.54 -1.09 10.20
C SER A 471 -35.68 0.16 10.03
N GLN A 472 -36.33 1.23 9.57
CA GLN A 472 -35.70 2.56 9.42
C GLN A 472 -36.15 3.54 10.51
N SER A 473 -36.85 3.06 11.55
CA SER A 473 -37.42 3.92 12.61
C SER A 473 -36.60 3.89 13.92
N LYS A 474 -35.77 2.86 14.09
CA LYS A 474 -34.91 2.66 15.30
C LYS A 474 -33.49 2.36 14.90
N PRO A 475 -32.50 2.71 15.74
CA PRO A 475 -31.11 2.36 15.51
C PRO A 475 -30.92 0.83 15.42
N THR A 476 -29.98 0.43 14.56
CA THR A 476 -29.45 -0.94 14.50
C THR A 476 -28.05 -0.91 15.08
N VAL A 477 -27.83 -1.65 16.16
CA VAL A 477 -26.53 -1.76 16.84
C VAL A 477 -25.96 -3.14 16.59
N ILE A 478 -24.74 -3.18 16.05
CA ILE A 478 -24.01 -4.39 15.68
C ILE A 478 -22.76 -4.45 16.57
N THR A 479 -22.65 -5.47 17.42
CA THR A 479 -21.49 -5.65 18.29
C THR A 479 -20.77 -6.93 17.91
N LEU A 480 -19.50 -6.78 17.54
CA LEU A 480 -18.52 -7.86 17.44
C LEU A 480 -17.77 -7.95 18.76
N SER A 481 -17.64 -9.14 19.34
CA SER A 481 -16.92 -9.33 20.59
C SER A 481 -16.26 -10.71 20.68
N ASN A 482 -15.37 -10.90 21.65
CA ASN A 482 -14.68 -12.16 21.94
C ASN A 482 -14.73 -12.51 23.44
N ASP A 483 -14.07 -13.61 23.83
CA ASP A 483 -13.98 -14.11 25.20
C ASP A 483 -13.12 -13.24 26.13
N LYS A 484 -12.35 -12.29 25.57
CA LYS A 484 -11.53 -11.32 26.32
C LYS A 484 -12.29 -10.02 26.64
N HIS A 485 -13.60 -9.98 26.37
CA HIS A 485 -14.45 -8.79 26.49
C HIS A 485 -14.00 -7.62 25.59
N GLU A 486 -13.19 -7.91 24.57
CA GLU A 486 -12.85 -6.97 23.54
C GLU A 486 -14.03 -6.85 22.58
N GLN A 487 -14.32 -5.63 22.11
CA GLN A 487 -15.47 -5.39 21.25
C GLN A 487 -15.30 -4.22 20.28
N VAL A 488 -16.00 -4.31 19.16
CA VAL A 488 -16.25 -3.21 18.23
C VAL A 488 -17.75 -3.03 18.12
N VAL A 489 -18.22 -1.78 18.28
CA VAL A 489 -19.64 -1.45 18.23
C VAL A 489 -19.90 -0.57 17.01
N MET A 490 -20.73 -1.06 16.09
CA MET A 490 -21.20 -0.30 14.92
C MET A 490 -22.66 0.07 15.12
N THR A 491 -23.02 1.31 14.83
CA THR A 491 -24.39 1.80 15.01
C THR A 491 -24.88 2.55 13.77
N TYR A 492 -25.92 2.04 13.12
CA TYR A 492 -26.69 2.80 12.15
C TYR A 492 -27.87 3.49 12.85
N ASN A 493 -27.90 4.81 12.81
CA ASN A 493 -28.99 5.62 13.34
C ASN A 493 -29.76 6.31 12.19
N PRO A 494 -30.92 5.78 11.79
CA PRO A 494 -31.68 6.34 10.66
C PRO A 494 -32.26 7.72 10.95
N LYS A 495 -32.55 8.05 12.22
CA LYS A 495 -33.10 9.36 12.62
C LYS A 495 -32.04 10.46 12.51
N GLU A 496 -30.82 10.17 12.95
CA GLU A 496 -29.68 11.10 12.87
C GLU A 496 -28.98 11.05 11.53
N ARG A 497 -29.33 10.06 10.69
CA ARG A 497 -28.68 9.79 9.40
C ARG A 497 -27.17 9.60 9.55
N THR A 498 -26.78 8.76 10.51
CA THR A 498 -25.38 8.44 10.79
C THR A 498 -25.12 6.95 10.83
N PHE A 499 -23.88 6.58 10.48
CA PHE A 499 -23.29 5.29 10.79
C PHE A 499 -22.00 5.53 11.57
N SER A 500 -21.82 4.82 12.69
CA SER A 500 -20.63 4.97 13.53
C SER A 500 -19.96 3.62 13.81
N MET A 501 -18.66 3.66 14.09
CA MET A 501 -17.89 2.52 14.57
C MET A 501 -17.00 2.95 15.73
N ASP A 502 -17.21 2.34 16.89
CA ASP A 502 -16.41 2.52 18.09
C ASP A 502 -15.45 1.32 18.25
N ARG A 503 -14.16 1.61 18.24
CA ARG A 503 -13.07 0.63 18.44
C ARG A 503 -12.27 0.84 19.72
N ALA A 504 -12.72 1.68 20.64
CA ALA A 504 -11.97 2.00 21.85
C ALA A 504 -11.63 0.77 22.70
N GLN A 505 -12.44 -0.28 22.62
CA GLN A 505 -12.25 -1.56 23.32
C GLN A 505 -11.96 -2.73 22.36
N SER A 506 -11.39 -2.47 21.18
CA SER A 506 -11.24 -3.47 20.10
C SER A 506 -10.11 -4.50 20.33
N GLY A 507 -9.33 -4.38 21.40
CA GLY A 507 -8.20 -5.26 21.68
C GLY A 507 -6.95 -4.49 22.11
N ASN A 508 -5.79 -4.80 21.53
CA ASN A 508 -4.56 -4.06 21.79
C ASN A 508 -4.66 -2.65 21.18
N THR A 509 -4.89 -1.66 22.04
CA THR A 509 -4.98 -0.23 21.70
C THR A 509 -3.93 0.61 22.43
N ALA A 510 -3.04 -0.02 23.20
CA ALA A 510 -2.10 0.65 24.08
C ALA A 510 -0.87 1.23 23.35
N PHE A 511 -0.65 0.86 22.09
CA PHE A 511 0.49 1.34 21.32
C PHE A 511 0.38 2.84 20.95
N SER A 512 -0.84 3.41 20.95
CA SER A 512 -1.04 4.84 20.70
C SER A 512 -2.39 5.31 21.24
N ASP A 513 -2.40 6.41 21.98
CA ASP A 513 -3.66 7.04 22.44
C ASP A 513 -4.47 7.61 21.28
N MET A 514 -3.83 7.95 20.16
CA MET A 514 -4.49 8.42 18.94
C MET A 514 -5.26 7.33 18.20
N PHE A 515 -5.02 6.05 18.55
CA PHE A 515 -5.70 4.92 17.94
C PHE A 515 -7.15 4.79 18.39
N LYS A 516 -7.44 5.06 19.67
CA LYS A 516 -8.79 4.95 20.23
C LYS A 516 -9.69 6.04 19.66
N ALA A 517 -10.66 5.65 18.84
CA ALA A 517 -11.58 6.59 18.22
C ALA A 517 -12.95 5.95 17.97
N THR A 518 -13.99 6.76 18.06
CA THR A 518 -15.29 6.49 17.45
C THR A 518 -15.37 7.30 16.16
N THR A 519 -15.49 6.62 15.03
CA THR A 519 -15.64 7.25 13.72
C THR A 519 -17.12 7.34 13.35
N VAL A 520 -17.53 8.42 12.69
CA VAL A 520 -18.94 8.69 12.35
C VAL A 520 -19.04 9.16 10.89
N ALA A 521 -19.86 8.48 10.12
CA ALA A 521 -20.18 8.81 8.74
C ALA A 521 -21.59 9.38 8.64
N PRO A 522 -21.84 10.41 7.82
CA PRO A 522 -23.20 10.72 7.37
C PRO A 522 -23.72 9.60 6.47
N THR A 523 -25.03 9.35 6.50
CA THR A 523 -25.69 8.46 5.55
C THR A 523 -26.54 9.27 4.57
N HIS A 524 -26.31 9.05 3.27
CA HIS A 524 -27.02 9.72 2.19
C HIS A 524 -28.28 8.92 1.82
N GLY A 525 -29.32 9.03 2.68
CA GLY A 525 -30.54 8.22 2.58
C GLY A 525 -30.56 7.06 3.57
N THR A 526 -31.43 6.10 3.34
CA THR A 526 -31.60 4.92 4.19
C THR A 526 -30.61 3.83 3.81
N ILE A 527 -29.98 3.21 4.82
CA ILE A 527 -29.18 2.00 4.61
C ILE A 527 -30.10 0.79 4.72
N SER A 528 -30.35 0.10 3.62
CA SER A 528 -31.12 -1.15 3.57
C SER A 528 -30.23 -2.39 3.76
N GLN A 529 -28.97 -2.31 3.38
CA GLN A 529 -27.99 -3.38 3.54
C GLN A 529 -26.61 -2.82 3.83
N LEU A 530 -25.97 -3.37 4.84
CA LEU A 530 -24.53 -3.18 5.12
C LEU A 530 -23.77 -4.42 4.67
N ARG A 531 -22.58 -4.19 4.11
CA ARG A 531 -21.54 -5.19 3.90
C ARG A 531 -20.37 -4.84 4.79
N VAL A 532 -19.98 -5.74 5.68
CA VAL A 532 -18.87 -5.52 6.62
C VAL A 532 -17.83 -6.60 6.38
N PHE A 533 -16.66 -6.20 5.97
CA PHE A 533 -15.50 -7.05 5.74
C PHE A 533 -14.61 -7.03 6.99
N ILE A 534 -14.34 -8.20 7.54
CA ILE A 534 -13.55 -8.40 8.75
C ILE A 534 -12.33 -9.22 8.37
N ASP A 535 -11.16 -8.76 8.78
CA ASP A 535 -9.91 -9.53 8.72
C ASP A 535 -9.21 -9.45 10.08
N LYS A 536 -8.09 -10.11 10.24
CA LYS A 536 -7.37 -10.23 11.52
C LYS A 536 -7.05 -8.91 12.19
N CYS A 537 -6.88 -7.84 11.39
CA CYS A 537 -6.52 -6.53 11.93
C CYS A 537 -7.34 -5.37 11.34
N SER A 538 -8.48 -5.63 10.69
CA SER A 538 -9.27 -4.57 10.07
C SER A 538 -10.76 -4.88 10.01
N ILE A 539 -11.56 -3.81 9.95
CA ILE A 539 -12.99 -3.84 9.67
C ILE A 539 -13.29 -2.73 8.64
N GLU A 540 -13.83 -3.13 7.50
CA GLU A 540 -14.31 -2.21 6.46
C GLU A 540 -15.82 -2.36 6.29
N ALA A 541 -16.59 -1.28 6.54
CA ALA A 541 -18.03 -1.28 6.46
C ALA A 541 -18.52 -0.40 5.29
N PHE A 542 -19.48 -0.91 4.53
CA PHE A 542 -20.05 -0.24 3.36
C PHE A 542 -21.58 -0.29 3.40
N ASP A 543 -22.22 0.82 3.04
CA ASP A 543 -23.56 0.76 2.49
C ASP A 543 -23.50 0.04 1.14
N ALA A 544 -24.33 -0.96 0.92
CA ALA A 544 -24.31 -1.76 -0.30
C ALA A 544 -24.60 -0.96 -1.58
N THR A 545 -25.19 0.24 -1.47
CA THR A 545 -25.42 1.17 -2.59
C THR A 545 -24.25 2.12 -2.84
N GLY A 546 -23.18 2.03 -2.04
CA GLY A 546 -21.95 2.80 -2.19
C GLY A 546 -21.99 4.22 -1.62
N LYS A 547 -23.01 4.56 -0.81
CA LYS A 547 -23.17 5.92 -0.29
C LYS A 547 -22.50 6.17 1.06
N MET A 548 -21.82 5.17 1.62
CA MET A 548 -21.05 5.25 2.84
C MET A 548 -19.98 4.18 2.84
N ALA A 549 -18.75 4.55 3.21
CA ALA A 549 -17.62 3.67 3.47
C ALA A 549 -16.93 4.08 4.78
N MET A 550 -16.44 3.09 5.55
CA MET A 550 -15.74 3.32 6.80
C MET A 550 -14.73 2.20 7.06
N THR A 551 -13.46 2.56 7.13
CA THR A 551 -12.33 1.65 7.30
C THR A 551 -11.58 1.92 8.60
N ASN A 552 -11.49 0.93 9.47
CA ASN A 552 -10.77 1.02 10.73
C ASN A 552 -9.91 -0.21 10.99
N LEU A 553 -8.67 0.00 11.43
CA LEU A 553 -7.84 -1.06 12.00
C LEU A 553 -8.36 -1.48 13.37
N VAL A 554 -8.15 -2.75 13.70
CA VAL A 554 -8.42 -3.37 15.01
C VAL A 554 -7.34 -4.39 15.30
N PHE A 555 -7.01 -4.61 16.58
CA PHE A 555 -5.98 -5.59 16.96
C PHE A 555 -6.47 -6.48 18.12
N PRO A 556 -7.47 -7.35 17.89
CA PRO A 556 -8.04 -8.18 18.95
C PRO A 556 -7.05 -9.22 19.46
N THR A 557 -7.09 -9.50 20.76
CA THR A 557 -6.28 -10.56 21.37
C THR A 557 -6.69 -11.95 20.87
N ASN A 558 -8.00 -12.15 20.74
CA ASN A 558 -8.61 -13.33 20.09
C ASN A 558 -9.55 -12.86 18.99
N PRO A 559 -9.74 -13.62 17.91
CA PRO A 559 -10.74 -13.27 16.89
C PRO A 559 -12.11 -12.99 17.51
N TYR A 560 -12.85 -12.03 16.94
CA TYR A 560 -14.23 -11.82 17.34
C TYR A 560 -15.07 -13.03 16.89
N ASP A 561 -15.61 -13.77 17.83
CA ASP A 561 -16.41 -14.99 17.56
C ASP A 561 -17.88 -14.86 17.98
N LYS A 562 -18.25 -13.67 18.49
CA LYS A 562 -19.62 -13.35 18.89
C LYS A 562 -20.14 -12.15 18.11
N LEU A 563 -21.36 -12.27 17.60
CA LEU A 563 -22.08 -11.19 16.93
C LEU A 563 -23.41 -10.97 17.64
N THR A 564 -23.67 -9.75 18.07
CA THR A 564 -24.97 -9.33 18.57
C THR A 564 -25.52 -8.23 17.67
N VAL A 565 -26.76 -8.38 17.22
CA VAL A 565 -27.46 -7.36 16.44
C VAL A 565 -28.73 -6.97 17.18
N LYS A 566 -28.78 -5.74 17.68
CA LYS A 566 -29.98 -5.13 18.27
C LYS A 566 -30.67 -4.26 17.23
N GLY A 567 -31.91 -4.52 16.96
CA GLY A 567 -32.69 -3.87 15.89
C GLY A 567 -33.37 -4.91 15.00
N THR A 568 -34.12 -4.47 14.00
CA THR A 568 -34.79 -5.36 13.05
C THR A 568 -33.91 -5.58 11.83
N ALA A 569 -33.03 -6.57 11.91
CA ALA A 569 -32.11 -6.91 10.82
C ALA A 569 -31.98 -8.44 10.67
N ARG A 570 -31.59 -8.88 9.46
CA ARG A 570 -31.21 -10.27 9.19
C ARG A 570 -29.75 -10.28 8.72
N THR A 571 -28.93 -11.07 9.38
CA THR A 571 -27.50 -11.20 9.04
C THR A 571 -27.23 -12.53 8.37
N VAL A 572 -26.37 -12.51 7.36
CA VAL A 572 -25.71 -13.69 6.76
C VAL A 572 -24.21 -13.47 6.90
N ILE A 573 -23.50 -14.50 7.34
CA ILE A 573 -22.04 -14.46 7.53
C ILE A 573 -21.42 -15.44 6.55
N TYR A 574 -20.42 -14.98 5.80
CA TYR A 574 -19.59 -15.80 4.92
C TYR A 574 -18.16 -15.82 5.46
N THR A 575 -17.53 -16.99 5.56
CA THR A 575 -16.09 -17.04 5.73
C THR A 575 -15.40 -16.46 4.49
N LEU A 576 -14.27 -15.78 4.67
CA LEU A 576 -13.42 -15.33 3.56
C LEU A 576 -12.10 -16.11 3.58
N LYS A 577 -11.54 -16.36 2.38
CA LYS A 577 -10.34 -17.20 2.20
C LYS A 577 -9.29 -16.47 1.39
#